data_ddc5195d99684a4271e6a0962832281f
#
_entry.id   ddc5195d99684a4271e6a0962832281f
#
_cell.length_a   1.000
_cell.length_b   1.000
_cell.length_c   1.000
_cell.angle_alpha   90.00
_cell.angle_beta   90.00
_cell.angle_gamma   90.00
#
_symmetry.space_group_name_H-M   'P 1'
#
loop_
_entity.id
_entity.type
_entity.pdbx_description
1 polymer ?
#
loop_
_entity_poly.entity_id
_entity_poly.type
_entity_poly.pdbx_seq_one_letter_code
_entity_poly.pdbx_strand_id
1 'polypeptide(L)'
;HQELGFWCFSSSTPLPTQKPLTPFAVFAYMEHNGDFGAAAKTLAARYCRTGPDRQRHDRSTTNEDCPAPTGHHGGPGWEEPVSLDQPTLPVFTCDDFPHPLWQMIEGIARATETPPELAGMSVLAVAATACQGRLLVELDPGYTEPLNLWSVTALPPGSRKSAVQKIAIRPLEVWEIERGQALEAEIRAARVAREAGEMRLKELQKRYAKETNEAERATLQQEIETAEMTLVEIPRKPRVFAQDVTPEHLGTMLADNG
;
A
#
# COMPACT_ATOMS: atom_id res chain seq x y z
N HIS A 1 -11.34 9.93 26.17
CA HIS A 1 -11.53 8.82 25.22
C HIS A 1 -11.93 9.41 23.88
N GLN A 2 -10.98 9.48 22.93
CA GLN A 2 -11.32 9.72 21.53
C GLN A 2 -11.88 8.40 21.00
N GLU A 3 -13.18 8.37 20.72
CA GLU A 3 -13.80 7.24 20.04
C GLU A 3 -13.25 7.18 18.62
N LEU A 4 -12.59 6.09 18.28
CA LEU A 4 -12.16 5.77 16.92
C LEU A 4 -13.42 5.60 16.06
N GLY A 5 -13.71 6.56 15.21
CA GLY A 5 -14.83 6.53 14.27
C GLY A 5 -14.36 6.32 12.84
N PHE A 6 -15.05 5.47 12.09
CA PHE A 6 -14.85 5.30 10.66
C PHE A 6 -15.80 6.20 9.89
N TRP A 7 -15.30 6.91 8.87
CA TRP A 7 -16.13 7.66 7.94
C TRP A 7 -16.16 6.95 6.59
N CYS A 8 -17.36 6.69 6.09
CA CYS A 8 -17.55 6.18 4.74
C CYS A 8 -17.90 7.34 3.80
N PHE A 9 -17.11 7.52 2.74
CA PHE A 9 -17.32 8.54 1.72
C PHE A 9 -17.88 7.97 0.40
N SER A 10 -18.05 6.65 0.33
CA SER A 10 -18.54 5.96 -0.88
C SER A 10 -20.01 5.60 -0.74
N SER A 11 -20.79 5.98 -1.73
CA SER A 11 -22.21 5.56 -1.85
C SER A 11 -22.38 4.13 -2.39
N SER A 12 -21.29 3.47 -2.81
CA SER A 12 -21.31 2.09 -3.34
C SER A 12 -21.26 1.03 -2.25
N THR A 13 -21.13 1.42 -0.98
CA THR A 13 -21.09 0.49 0.15
C THR A 13 -22.41 0.54 0.93
N PRO A 14 -22.79 -0.52 1.66
CA PRO A 14 -23.96 -0.51 2.53
C PRO A 14 -23.79 0.38 3.78
N LEU A 15 -22.68 1.09 3.90
CA LEU A 15 -22.36 1.91 5.06
C LEU A 15 -22.99 3.32 4.94
N PRO A 16 -23.54 3.86 6.03
CA PRO A 16 -24.00 5.25 6.07
C PRO A 16 -22.86 6.24 5.84
N THR A 17 -23.05 7.21 4.92
CA THR A 17 -22.03 8.19 4.54
C THR A 17 -22.05 9.49 5.35
N GLN A 18 -23.07 9.70 6.19
CA GLN A 18 -23.31 11.00 6.86
C GLN A 18 -22.93 11.02 8.34
N LYS A 19 -22.38 9.97 8.88
CA LYS A 19 -22.03 9.89 10.31
C LYS A 19 -20.80 9.00 10.54
N PRO A 20 -20.03 9.26 11.60
CA PRO A 20 -18.96 8.35 12.02
C PRO A 20 -19.56 7.04 12.51
N LEU A 21 -18.91 5.94 12.16
CA LEU A 21 -19.31 4.59 12.51
C LEU A 21 -18.29 3.98 13.48
N THR A 22 -18.77 3.31 14.52
CA THR A 22 -17.92 2.50 15.38
C THR A 22 -17.50 1.22 14.63
N PRO A 23 -16.41 0.54 15.02
CA PRO A 23 -16.01 -0.77 14.44
C PRO A 23 -17.16 -1.79 14.46
N PHE A 24 -17.95 -1.80 15.54
CA PHE A 24 -19.11 -2.67 15.65
C PHE A 24 -20.23 -2.29 14.66
N ALA A 25 -20.46 -1.00 14.44
CA ALA A 25 -21.43 -0.54 13.46
C ALA A 25 -21.01 -0.94 12.04
N VAL A 26 -19.73 -0.81 11.69
CA VAL A 26 -19.21 -1.27 10.39
C VAL A 26 -19.47 -2.76 10.21
N PHE A 27 -19.15 -3.58 11.20
CA PHE A 27 -19.41 -5.02 11.16
C PHE A 27 -20.91 -5.34 10.98
N ALA A 28 -21.79 -4.65 11.72
CA ALA A 28 -23.25 -4.84 11.62
C ALA A 28 -23.78 -4.50 10.22
N TYR A 29 -23.31 -3.41 9.60
CA TYR A 29 -23.74 -3.05 8.25
C TYR A 29 -23.19 -4.00 7.18
N MET A 30 -21.92 -4.42 7.29
CA MET A 30 -21.28 -5.26 6.28
C MET A 30 -21.77 -6.71 6.30
N GLU A 31 -21.92 -7.29 7.49
CA GLU A 31 -22.21 -8.72 7.64
C GLU A 31 -23.68 -9.02 7.97
N HIS A 32 -24.43 -8.04 8.48
CA HIS A 32 -25.78 -8.22 8.98
C HIS A 32 -26.79 -7.19 8.47
N ASN A 33 -26.50 -6.49 7.37
CA ASN A 33 -27.39 -5.48 6.77
C ASN A 33 -27.91 -4.42 7.76
N GLY A 34 -27.11 -4.07 8.77
CA GLY A 34 -27.48 -3.11 9.81
C GLY A 34 -28.29 -3.70 10.98
N ASP A 35 -28.47 -5.02 11.05
CA ASP A 35 -29.05 -5.66 12.23
C ASP A 35 -28.00 -5.81 13.34
N PHE A 36 -27.98 -4.83 14.25
CA PHE A 36 -27.06 -4.81 15.38
C PHE A 36 -27.31 -5.94 16.39
N GLY A 37 -28.54 -6.45 16.47
CA GLY A 37 -28.87 -7.60 17.34
C GLY A 37 -28.30 -8.90 16.83
N ALA A 38 -28.42 -9.17 15.53
CA ALA A 38 -27.80 -10.31 14.89
C ALA A 38 -26.28 -10.23 14.93
N ALA A 39 -25.69 -9.05 14.66
CA ALA A 39 -24.26 -8.79 14.75
C ALA A 39 -23.70 -9.08 16.15
N ALA A 40 -24.38 -8.60 17.19
CA ALA A 40 -23.98 -8.86 18.58
C ALA A 40 -24.02 -10.36 18.94
N LYS A 41 -25.05 -11.08 18.50
CA LYS A 41 -25.14 -12.54 18.72
C LYS A 41 -24.02 -13.29 18.01
N THR A 42 -23.69 -12.90 16.78
CA THR A 42 -22.59 -13.50 16.01
C THR A 42 -21.25 -13.28 16.69
N LEU A 43 -20.96 -12.06 17.15
CA LEU A 43 -19.72 -11.76 17.88
C LEU A 43 -19.69 -12.50 19.23
N ALA A 44 -20.79 -12.54 19.95
CA ALA A 44 -20.87 -13.30 21.20
C ALA A 44 -20.60 -14.78 20.99
N ALA A 45 -21.18 -15.41 19.95
CA ALA A 45 -20.91 -16.79 19.61
C ALA A 45 -19.46 -17.03 19.18
N ARG A 46 -18.82 -16.08 18.52
CA ARG A 46 -17.46 -16.19 17.98
C ARG A 46 -16.37 -15.95 19.02
N TYR A 47 -16.60 -15.02 19.93
CA TYR A 47 -15.58 -14.54 20.87
C TYR A 47 -15.90 -14.80 22.35
N CYS A 48 -17.17 -15.00 22.73
CA CYS A 48 -17.52 -15.46 24.07
C CYS A 48 -17.43 -16.98 24.10
N ARG A 49 -16.30 -17.54 24.54
CA ARG A 49 -16.21 -18.94 24.92
C ARG A 49 -17.21 -19.18 26.03
N THR A 50 -18.23 -19.95 25.75
CA THR A 50 -19.14 -20.49 26.77
C THR A 50 -18.39 -21.49 27.65
N GLY A 51 -17.74 -20.97 28.69
CA GLY A 51 -17.41 -21.79 29.84
C GLY A 51 -18.65 -21.97 30.70
N PRO A 52 -18.86 -23.12 31.34
CA PRO A 52 -19.99 -23.31 32.24
C PRO A 52 -19.85 -22.36 33.43
N ASP A 53 -20.93 -21.71 33.74
CA ASP A 53 -21.17 -20.98 34.99
C ASP A 53 -20.60 -19.51 35.07
N ARG A 54 -21.38 -18.56 34.57
CA ARG A 54 -21.41 -17.21 35.16
C ARG A 54 -22.83 -16.88 35.57
N GLN A 55 -23.10 -17.09 36.87
CA GLN A 55 -24.25 -16.54 37.56
C GLN A 55 -24.39 -15.05 37.23
N ARG A 56 -25.60 -14.62 36.85
CA ARG A 56 -25.98 -13.22 36.67
C ARG A 56 -25.71 -12.46 37.96
N HIS A 57 -24.64 -11.66 37.98
CA HIS A 57 -24.50 -10.65 39.02
C HIS A 57 -25.37 -9.46 38.64
N ASP A 58 -26.39 -9.26 39.46
CA ASP A 58 -27.27 -8.11 39.51
C ASP A 58 -26.43 -6.83 39.68
N ARG A 59 -26.67 -5.86 38.79
CA ARG A 59 -26.00 -4.56 38.81
C ARG A 59 -26.64 -3.65 39.87
N SER A 60 -26.41 -3.93 41.12
CA SER A 60 -26.66 -2.94 42.20
C SER A 60 -25.74 -3.25 43.36
N THR A 61 -24.48 -2.90 43.25
CA THR A 61 -23.67 -2.58 44.42
C THR A 61 -22.41 -1.81 43.98
N THR A 62 -22.25 -0.71 44.62
CA THR A 62 -21.14 0.24 44.73
C THR A 62 -19.72 -0.36 44.54
N ASN A 63 -18.91 0.43 43.83
CA ASN A 63 -17.45 0.32 43.71
C ASN A 63 -16.79 0.27 45.10
N GLU A 64 -16.53 -0.93 45.58
CA GLU A 64 -15.47 -1.15 46.62
C GLU A 64 -15.18 -2.67 46.61
N ASP A 65 -13.88 -3.02 46.58
CA ASP A 65 -13.33 -4.37 46.72
C ASP A 65 -13.39 -5.29 45.51
N CYS A 66 -12.58 -4.98 44.47
CA CYS A 66 -12.03 -6.01 43.61
C CYS A 66 -10.65 -6.45 44.25
N PRO A 67 -10.54 -7.64 44.86
CA PRO A 67 -9.22 -8.12 45.29
C PRO A 67 -8.37 -8.31 44.04
N ALA A 68 -7.17 -7.74 44.07
CA ALA A 68 -6.14 -7.97 43.05
C ALA A 68 -5.90 -9.48 42.86
N PRO A 69 -5.74 -9.97 41.61
CA PRO A 69 -5.41 -11.36 41.40
C PRO A 69 -4.01 -11.66 41.90
N THR A 70 -3.92 -12.26 43.07
CA THR A 70 -2.70 -12.88 43.61
C THR A 70 -2.54 -14.23 42.92
N GLY A 71 -1.82 -14.25 41.82
CA GLY A 71 -1.44 -15.48 41.10
C GLY A 71 -0.07 -15.31 40.48
N HIS A 72 0.97 -15.54 41.30
CA HIS A 72 2.32 -15.71 40.80
C HIS A 72 2.40 -17.03 40.02
N HIS A 73 2.28 -16.99 38.71
CA HIS A 73 2.83 -18.03 37.86
C HIS A 73 4.24 -17.61 37.49
N GLY A 74 5.24 -18.32 38.05
CA GLY A 74 6.67 -18.11 37.81
C GLY A 74 7.07 -18.54 36.40
N GLY A 75 6.75 -17.71 35.40
CA GLY A 75 7.38 -17.65 34.12
C GLY A 75 8.24 -16.37 34.05
N PRO A 76 9.09 -16.17 33.04
CA PRO A 76 9.78 -14.90 32.88
C PRO A 76 8.74 -13.78 32.92
N GLY A 77 8.79 -13.00 34.00
CA GLY A 77 7.77 -11.97 34.27
C GLY A 77 7.68 -11.02 33.07
N TRP A 78 6.45 -10.67 32.70
CA TRP A 78 6.23 -9.57 31.77
C TRP A 78 6.96 -8.34 32.35
N GLU A 79 7.68 -7.64 31.47
CA GLU A 79 8.25 -6.35 31.82
C GLU A 79 7.12 -5.40 32.28
N GLU A 80 7.38 -4.58 33.28
CA GLU A 80 6.40 -3.59 33.71
C GLU A 80 5.97 -2.75 32.52
N PRO A 81 4.64 -2.51 32.32
CA PRO A 81 4.16 -1.68 31.22
C PRO A 81 4.81 -0.30 31.27
N VAL A 82 5.46 0.10 30.20
CA VAL A 82 6.05 1.44 30.09
C VAL A 82 4.92 2.47 30.11
N SER A 83 5.04 3.48 30.98
CA SER A 83 4.09 4.59 31.03
C SER A 83 4.02 5.28 29.67
N LEU A 84 2.81 5.43 29.12
CA LEU A 84 2.59 6.16 27.89
C LEU A 84 2.72 7.69 28.04
N ASP A 85 2.74 8.17 29.29
CA ASP A 85 2.74 9.62 29.59
C ASP A 85 4.13 10.26 29.45
N GLN A 86 5.19 9.46 29.49
CA GLN A 86 6.57 9.94 29.32
C GLN A 86 7.41 8.90 28.54
N PRO A 87 7.18 8.70 27.24
CA PRO A 87 8.03 7.82 26.46
C PRO A 87 9.44 8.45 26.35
N THR A 88 10.46 7.71 26.79
CA THR A 88 11.85 8.05 26.46
C THR A 88 12.04 7.77 24.97
N LEU A 89 11.99 8.82 24.16
CA LEU A 89 12.23 8.69 22.73
C LEU A 89 13.72 8.45 22.48
N PRO A 90 14.07 7.51 21.60
CA PRO A 90 15.45 7.33 21.17
C PRO A 90 15.97 8.61 20.51
N VAL A 91 17.24 8.90 20.72
CA VAL A 91 17.89 10.04 20.06
C VAL A 91 18.22 9.65 18.64
N PHE A 92 17.77 10.43 17.66
CA PHE A 92 18.10 10.27 16.26
C PHE A 92 19.54 10.77 16.00
N THR A 93 20.43 9.89 15.56
CA THR A 93 21.85 10.20 15.41
C THR A 93 22.37 9.92 14.00
N CYS A 94 23.49 10.56 13.64
CA CYS A 94 24.15 10.31 12.36
C CYS A 94 24.72 8.90 12.24
N ASP A 95 24.99 8.25 13.35
CA ASP A 95 25.56 6.90 13.40
C ASP A 95 24.56 5.83 12.92
N ASP A 96 23.27 6.18 12.89
CA ASP A 96 22.20 5.30 12.40
C ASP A 96 22.20 5.19 10.85
N PHE A 97 23.00 6.03 10.14
CA PHE A 97 22.95 6.13 8.69
C PHE A 97 24.32 6.08 8.04
N PRO A 98 24.45 5.48 6.84
CA PRO A 98 25.63 5.65 6.01
C PRO A 98 25.88 7.13 5.72
N HIS A 99 27.15 7.55 5.75
CA HIS A 99 27.56 8.94 5.62
C HIS A 99 26.90 9.74 4.46
N PRO A 100 26.75 9.20 3.23
CA PRO A 100 26.10 9.93 2.15
C PRO A 100 24.61 10.22 2.44
N LEU A 101 23.91 9.29 3.07
CA LEU A 101 22.49 9.48 3.46
C LEU A 101 22.37 10.50 4.59
N TRP A 102 23.27 10.44 5.57
CA TRP A 102 23.28 11.42 6.64
C TRP A 102 23.51 12.84 6.13
N GLN A 103 24.45 13.04 5.21
CA GLN A 103 24.69 14.36 4.58
C GLN A 103 23.44 14.89 3.88
N MET A 104 22.69 14.04 3.19
CA MET A 104 21.43 14.40 2.56
C MET A 104 20.36 14.77 3.61
N ILE A 105 20.22 13.98 4.66
CA ILE A 105 19.28 14.20 5.76
C ILE A 105 19.55 15.56 6.43
N GLU A 106 20.81 15.79 6.82
CA GLU A 106 21.21 17.04 7.45
C GLU A 106 21.03 18.25 6.51
N GLY A 107 21.39 18.10 5.25
CA GLY A 107 21.19 19.13 4.23
C GLY A 107 19.73 19.53 4.06
N ILE A 108 18.82 18.54 3.99
CA ILE A 108 17.38 18.77 3.89
C ILE A 108 16.86 19.45 5.16
N ALA A 109 17.19 18.90 6.34
CA ALA A 109 16.72 19.42 7.63
C ALA A 109 17.15 20.89 7.82
N ARG A 110 18.41 21.21 7.48
CA ARG A 110 18.94 22.56 7.56
C ARG A 110 18.27 23.51 6.55
N ALA A 111 18.09 23.08 5.30
CA ALA A 111 17.47 23.91 4.26
C ALA A 111 16.00 24.20 4.51
N THR A 112 15.32 23.31 5.18
CA THR A 112 13.86 23.43 5.48
C THR A 112 13.60 23.88 6.92
N GLU A 113 14.63 23.99 7.76
CA GLU A 113 14.51 24.30 9.21
C GLU A 113 13.52 23.33 9.90
N THR A 114 13.67 22.03 9.64
CA THR A 114 12.83 20.97 10.19
C THR A 114 13.63 19.98 11.01
N PRO A 115 13.01 19.20 11.90
CA PRO A 115 13.69 18.14 12.62
C PRO A 115 14.33 17.12 11.64
N PRO A 116 15.57 16.64 11.90
CA PRO A 116 16.26 15.69 11.04
C PRO A 116 15.54 14.36 10.90
N GLU A 117 14.73 13.95 11.88
CA GLU A 117 13.91 12.75 11.87
C GLU A 117 12.91 12.74 10.69
N LEU A 118 12.31 13.89 10.39
CA LEU A 118 11.40 14.01 9.25
C LEU A 118 12.14 13.79 7.92
N ALA A 119 13.32 14.40 7.77
CA ALA A 119 14.16 14.22 6.61
C ALA A 119 14.66 12.77 6.51
N GLY A 120 15.06 12.17 7.64
CA GLY A 120 15.52 10.79 7.74
C GLY A 120 14.49 9.79 7.26
N MET A 121 13.27 9.88 7.76
CA MET A 121 12.17 9.01 7.33
C MET A 121 11.85 9.18 5.84
N SER A 122 11.89 10.42 5.33
CA SER A 122 11.66 10.67 3.90
C SER A 122 12.78 10.10 3.02
N VAL A 123 14.05 10.26 3.42
CA VAL A 123 15.20 9.72 2.69
C VAL A 123 15.21 8.18 2.71
N LEU A 124 14.86 7.57 3.83
CA LEU A 124 14.74 6.10 3.93
C LEU A 124 13.64 5.56 3.00
N ALA A 125 12.49 6.21 2.95
CA ALA A 125 11.40 5.80 2.05
C ALA A 125 11.83 5.90 0.58
N VAL A 126 12.56 6.96 0.20
CA VAL A 126 13.13 7.14 -1.15
C VAL A 126 14.17 6.08 -1.46
N ALA A 127 15.07 5.77 -0.52
CA ALA A 127 16.08 4.73 -0.69
C ALA A 127 15.43 3.34 -0.83
N ALA A 128 14.42 3.01 -0.02
CA ALA A 128 13.66 1.77 -0.13
C ALA A 128 12.99 1.66 -1.53
N THR A 129 12.38 2.74 -2.01
CA THR A 129 11.78 2.78 -3.35
C THR A 129 12.82 2.55 -4.45
N ALA A 130 14.01 3.15 -4.35
CA ALA A 130 15.10 2.95 -5.33
C ALA A 130 15.64 1.50 -5.34
N CYS A 131 15.55 0.80 -4.22
CA CYS A 131 16.00 -0.59 -4.06
C CYS A 131 14.90 -1.62 -4.34
N GLN A 132 13.65 -1.21 -4.44
CA GLN A 132 12.51 -2.09 -4.65
C GLN A 132 12.65 -2.92 -5.94
N GLY A 133 12.31 -4.21 -5.86
CA GLY A 133 12.48 -5.16 -6.97
C GLY A 133 13.93 -5.59 -7.25
N ARG A 134 14.93 -5.01 -6.56
CA ARG A 134 16.36 -5.33 -6.70
C ARG A 134 16.94 -6.01 -5.48
N LEU A 135 16.41 -5.73 -4.32
CA LEU A 135 16.83 -6.28 -3.04
C LEU A 135 15.65 -6.95 -2.36
N LEU A 136 15.94 -8.08 -1.72
CA LEU A 136 15.03 -8.79 -0.84
C LEU A 136 15.64 -8.83 0.56
N VAL A 137 14.81 -8.75 1.57
CA VAL A 137 15.23 -8.91 2.97
C VAL A 137 14.95 -10.36 3.36
N GLU A 138 15.99 -11.11 3.72
CA GLU A 138 15.86 -12.44 4.28
C GLU A 138 15.86 -12.34 5.81
N LEU A 139 14.72 -12.65 6.42
CA LEU A 139 14.53 -12.62 7.87
C LEU A 139 14.94 -13.94 8.51
N ASP A 140 14.61 -15.04 7.85
CA ASP A 140 14.99 -16.40 8.23
C ASP A 140 15.32 -17.21 6.95
N PRO A 141 16.10 -18.30 7.03
CA PRO A 141 16.40 -19.14 5.90
C PRO A 141 15.13 -19.59 5.15
N GLY A 142 14.97 -19.10 3.92
CA GLY A 142 13.80 -19.37 3.08
C GLY A 142 12.60 -18.46 3.28
N TYR A 143 12.68 -17.44 4.17
CA TYR A 143 11.66 -16.41 4.31
C TYR A 143 12.19 -15.05 3.87
N THR A 144 11.77 -14.61 2.69
CA THR A 144 12.20 -13.34 2.08
C THR A 144 11.03 -12.41 1.90
N GLU A 145 11.26 -11.11 2.13
CA GLU A 145 10.29 -10.05 1.88
C GLU A 145 10.86 -8.96 0.95
N PRO A 146 10.01 -8.31 0.15
CA PRO A 146 10.43 -7.14 -0.61
C PRO A 146 10.77 -5.98 0.34
N LEU A 147 11.71 -5.13 -0.08
CA LEU A 147 12.11 -3.95 0.67
C LEU A 147 11.03 -2.86 0.58
N ASN A 148 9.96 -3.01 1.36
CA ASN A 148 8.86 -2.04 1.46
C ASN A 148 8.95 -1.30 2.79
N LEU A 149 9.00 0.03 2.74
CA LEU A 149 9.00 0.87 3.94
C LEU A 149 7.72 1.71 3.99
N TRP A 150 6.94 1.51 5.04
CA TRP A 150 5.80 2.35 5.37
C TRP A 150 6.21 3.34 6.45
N SER A 151 6.16 4.63 6.15
CA SER A 151 6.48 5.67 7.12
C SER A 151 5.30 6.61 7.34
N VAL A 152 5.03 6.93 8.60
CA VAL A 152 4.03 7.91 8.99
C VAL A 152 4.67 8.94 9.88
N THR A 153 4.62 10.20 9.47
CA THR A 153 5.17 11.32 10.25
C THR A 153 4.08 12.29 10.61
N ALA A 154 3.82 12.44 11.92
CA ALA A 154 2.84 13.37 12.45
C ALA A 154 3.54 14.64 12.97
N LEU A 155 3.24 15.78 12.38
CA LEU A 155 3.72 17.09 12.79
C LEU A 155 2.59 18.11 12.69
N PRO A 156 2.61 19.21 13.45
CA PRO A 156 1.63 20.28 13.37
C PRO A 156 1.47 20.82 11.92
N PRO A 157 0.33 21.43 11.60
CA PRO A 157 0.18 22.19 10.35
C PRO A 157 1.26 23.27 10.23
N GLY A 158 1.73 23.54 8.99
CA GLY A 158 2.79 24.53 8.75
C GLY A 158 4.22 24.05 8.99
N SER A 159 4.46 22.82 9.45
CA SER A 159 5.80 22.26 9.73
C SER A 159 6.61 21.89 8.48
N ARG A 160 6.35 22.48 7.34
CA ARG A 160 7.12 22.31 6.08
C ARG A 160 7.29 20.85 5.60
N LYS A 161 6.41 19.92 6.02
CA LYS A 161 6.45 18.48 5.64
C LYS A 161 6.58 18.28 4.13
N SER A 162 5.74 18.97 3.36
CA SER A 162 5.73 18.86 1.90
C SER A 162 7.00 19.39 1.25
N ALA A 163 7.69 20.36 1.86
CA ALA A 163 8.98 20.87 1.36
C ALA A 163 10.08 19.81 1.52
N VAL A 164 10.13 19.15 2.69
CA VAL A 164 11.06 18.05 2.96
C VAL A 164 10.82 16.91 1.98
N GLN A 165 9.56 16.45 1.85
CA GLN A 165 9.19 15.38 0.94
C GLN A 165 9.59 15.69 -0.51
N LYS A 166 9.31 16.91 -0.99
CA LYS A 166 9.64 17.33 -2.36
C LYS A 166 11.16 17.28 -2.64
N ILE A 167 11.98 17.69 -1.66
CA ILE A 167 13.43 17.62 -1.82
C ILE A 167 13.91 16.17 -1.80
N ALA A 168 13.40 15.35 -0.88
CA ALA A 168 13.78 13.95 -0.74
C ALA A 168 13.44 13.13 -2.00
N ILE A 169 12.29 13.35 -2.63
CA ILE A 169 11.82 12.62 -3.82
C ILE A 169 12.58 13.08 -5.09
N ARG A 170 13.15 14.25 -5.11
CA ARG A 170 13.77 14.85 -6.30
C ARG A 170 14.71 13.94 -7.09
N PRO A 171 15.58 13.11 -6.49
CA PRO A 171 16.43 12.18 -7.24
C PRO A 171 15.64 11.16 -8.06
N LEU A 172 14.52 10.64 -7.51
CA LEU A 172 13.65 9.69 -8.24
C LEU A 172 12.92 10.38 -9.40
N GLU A 173 12.45 11.62 -9.20
CA GLU A 173 11.82 12.41 -10.27
C GLU A 173 12.78 12.64 -11.44
N VAL A 174 14.02 13.03 -11.14
CA VAL A 174 15.06 13.26 -12.15
C VAL A 174 15.32 11.96 -12.92
N TRP A 175 15.51 10.86 -12.20
CA TRP A 175 15.73 9.54 -12.82
C TRP A 175 14.55 9.13 -13.73
N GLU A 176 13.30 9.32 -13.28
CA GLU A 176 12.10 8.99 -14.04
C GLU A 176 12.04 9.80 -15.35
N ILE A 177 12.34 11.11 -15.28
CA ILE A 177 12.37 12.00 -16.44
C ILE A 177 13.47 11.59 -17.43
N GLU A 178 14.70 11.41 -16.96
CA GLU A 178 15.84 11.03 -17.79
C GLU A 178 15.62 9.67 -18.46
N ARG A 179 15.14 8.71 -17.71
CA ARG A 179 14.84 7.38 -18.25
C ARG A 179 13.69 7.42 -19.26
N GLY A 180 12.65 8.21 -18.97
CA GLY A 180 11.53 8.44 -19.90
C GLY A 180 11.99 9.09 -21.20
N GLN A 181 12.90 10.08 -21.15
CA GLN A 181 13.47 10.72 -22.33
C GLN A 181 14.34 9.75 -23.15
N ALA A 182 15.15 8.94 -22.49
CA ALA A 182 15.98 7.94 -23.16
C ALA A 182 15.18 6.91 -23.95
N LEU A 183 13.98 6.55 -23.45
CA LEU A 183 13.07 5.60 -24.10
C LEU A 183 12.21 6.20 -25.20
N GLU A 184 12.14 7.52 -25.37
CA GLU A 184 11.20 8.14 -26.31
C GLU A 184 11.41 7.75 -27.77
N ALA A 185 12.65 7.59 -28.20
CA ALA A 185 12.96 7.16 -29.57
C ALA A 185 12.50 5.71 -29.82
N GLU A 186 12.76 4.83 -28.86
CA GLU A 186 12.37 3.43 -28.90
C GLU A 186 10.85 3.28 -28.86
N ILE A 187 10.16 4.01 -27.99
CA ILE A 187 8.70 4.02 -27.92
C ILE A 187 8.07 4.48 -29.23
N ARG A 188 8.62 5.53 -29.87
CA ARG A 188 8.13 5.98 -31.18
C ARG A 188 8.32 4.93 -32.26
N ALA A 189 9.49 4.32 -32.32
CA ALA A 189 9.77 3.24 -33.27
C ALA A 189 8.86 2.02 -33.05
N ALA A 190 8.71 1.59 -31.79
CA ALA A 190 7.85 0.47 -31.42
C ALA A 190 6.37 0.75 -31.75
N ARG A 191 5.90 1.99 -31.56
CA ARG A 191 4.52 2.39 -31.90
C ARG A 191 4.26 2.28 -33.40
N VAL A 192 5.16 2.79 -34.22
CA VAL A 192 5.04 2.69 -35.69
C VAL A 192 5.06 1.23 -36.13
N ALA A 193 5.98 0.41 -35.59
CA ALA A 193 6.07 -1.01 -35.90
C ALA A 193 4.79 -1.78 -35.47
N ARG A 194 4.24 -1.46 -34.32
CA ARG A 194 2.98 -2.05 -33.84
C ARG A 194 1.79 -1.67 -34.72
N GLU A 195 1.65 -0.40 -35.08
CA GLU A 195 0.59 0.06 -35.98
C GLU A 195 0.65 -0.65 -37.35
N ALA A 196 1.84 -0.82 -37.90
CA ALA A 196 2.05 -1.59 -39.14
C ALA A 196 1.65 -3.08 -38.96
N GLY A 197 2.02 -3.68 -37.83
CA GLY A 197 1.63 -5.06 -37.49
C GLY A 197 0.11 -5.22 -37.35
N GLU A 198 -0.55 -4.29 -36.66
CA GLU A 198 -2.01 -4.28 -36.49
C GLU A 198 -2.75 -4.08 -37.84
N MET A 199 -2.23 -3.25 -38.73
CA MET A 199 -2.80 -3.11 -40.09
C MET A 199 -2.67 -4.41 -40.86
N ARG A 200 -1.51 -5.07 -40.81
CA ARG A 200 -1.30 -6.38 -41.45
C ARG A 200 -2.27 -7.43 -40.91
N LEU A 201 -2.41 -7.49 -39.57
CA LEU A 201 -3.33 -8.41 -38.92
C LEU A 201 -4.79 -8.21 -39.37
N LYS A 202 -5.24 -6.96 -39.40
CA LYS A 202 -6.58 -6.60 -39.93
C LYS A 202 -6.78 -7.04 -41.40
N GLU A 203 -5.78 -6.93 -42.23
CA GLU A 203 -5.85 -7.36 -43.63
C GLU A 203 -5.93 -8.91 -43.72
N LEU A 204 -5.13 -9.64 -42.93
CA LEU A 204 -5.21 -11.11 -42.86
C LEU A 204 -6.58 -11.57 -42.38
N GLN A 205 -7.12 -10.94 -41.33
CA GLN A 205 -8.46 -11.23 -40.81
C GLN A 205 -9.55 -10.99 -41.87
N LYS A 206 -9.45 -9.92 -42.68
CA LYS A 206 -10.39 -9.65 -43.77
C LYS A 206 -10.30 -10.70 -44.88
N ARG A 207 -9.10 -11.17 -45.22
CA ARG A 207 -8.90 -12.26 -46.21
C ARG A 207 -9.48 -13.57 -45.67
N TYR A 208 -9.20 -13.92 -44.41
CA TYR A 208 -9.74 -15.11 -43.74
C TYR A 208 -11.28 -15.12 -43.75
N ALA A 209 -11.91 -13.97 -43.49
CA ALA A 209 -13.38 -13.87 -43.49
C ALA A 209 -14.04 -14.06 -44.87
N LYS A 210 -13.30 -13.84 -45.96
CA LYS A 210 -13.77 -13.99 -47.33
C LYS A 210 -13.41 -15.31 -47.95
N GLU A 211 -12.45 -16.04 -47.37
CA GLU A 211 -11.94 -17.29 -47.91
C GLU A 211 -12.91 -18.45 -47.67
N THR A 212 -13.23 -19.18 -48.74
CA THR A 212 -14.13 -20.34 -48.73
C THR A 212 -13.39 -21.68 -48.81
N ASN A 213 -12.13 -21.66 -49.28
CA ASN A 213 -11.29 -22.84 -49.38
C ASN A 213 -10.72 -23.20 -47.99
N GLU A 214 -11.01 -24.40 -47.49
CA GLU A 214 -10.66 -24.85 -46.14
C GLU A 214 -9.14 -24.94 -45.95
N ALA A 215 -8.36 -25.35 -46.95
CA ALA A 215 -6.89 -25.42 -46.87
C ALA A 215 -6.29 -23.99 -46.81
N GLU A 216 -6.78 -23.05 -47.61
CA GLU A 216 -6.29 -21.67 -47.57
C GLU A 216 -6.72 -20.96 -46.27
N ARG A 217 -7.90 -21.26 -45.74
CA ARG A 217 -8.33 -20.77 -44.43
C ARG A 217 -7.40 -21.24 -43.30
N ALA A 218 -7.01 -22.52 -43.30
CA ALA A 218 -6.06 -23.04 -42.30
C ALA A 218 -4.70 -22.32 -42.37
N THR A 219 -4.21 -22.04 -43.60
CA THR A 219 -2.95 -21.29 -43.79
C THR A 219 -3.07 -19.85 -43.28
N LEU A 220 -4.16 -19.16 -43.62
CA LEU A 220 -4.44 -17.79 -43.15
C LEU A 220 -4.60 -17.73 -41.63
N GLN A 221 -5.16 -18.77 -41.01
CA GLN A 221 -5.25 -18.84 -39.56
C GLN A 221 -3.87 -18.91 -38.91
N GLN A 222 -2.95 -19.73 -39.43
CA GLN A 222 -1.57 -19.79 -38.96
C GLN A 222 -0.82 -18.46 -39.14
N GLU A 223 -1.05 -17.79 -40.29
CA GLU A 223 -0.48 -16.46 -40.52
C GLU A 223 -1.01 -15.42 -39.52
N ILE A 224 -2.28 -15.47 -39.16
CA ILE A 224 -2.90 -14.59 -38.17
C ILE A 224 -2.27 -14.85 -36.78
N GLU A 225 -2.20 -16.12 -36.34
CA GLU A 225 -1.61 -16.48 -35.05
C GLU A 225 -0.13 -16.03 -34.97
N THR A 226 0.63 -16.23 -36.07
CA THR A 226 2.03 -15.76 -36.13
C THR A 226 2.11 -14.23 -36.09
N ALA A 227 1.23 -13.53 -36.78
CA ALA A 227 1.19 -12.07 -36.78
C ALA A 227 0.81 -11.51 -35.41
N GLU A 228 -0.10 -12.14 -34.68
CA GLU A 228 -0.45 -11.78 -33.30
C GLU A 228 0.73 -11.97 -32.34
N MET A 229 1.42 -13.10 -32.40
CA MET A 229 2.60 -13.40 -31.59
C MET A 229 3.79 -12.47 -31.87
N THR A 230 3.89 -11.93 -33.08
CA THR A 230 5.00 -11.05 -33.50
C THR A 230 4.68 -9.56 -33.34
N LEU A 231 3.51 -9.20 -32.79
CA LEU A 231 3.19 -7.80 -32.49
C LEU A 231 4.21 -7.22 -31.51
N VAL A 232 4.81 -6.09 -31.91
CA VAL A 232 5.82 -5.41 -31.10
C VAL A 232 5.17 -4.85 -29.84
N GLU A 233 5.74 -5.16 -28.68
CA GLU A 233 5.37 -4.50 -27.43
C GLU A 233 5.94 -3.08 -27.39
N ILE A 234 5.12 -2.11 -26.99
CA ILE A 234 5.56 -0.73 -26.83
C ILE A 234 6.19 -0.59 -25.44
N PRO A 235 7.48 -0.22 -25.36
CA PRO A 235 8.12 0.01 -24.07
C PRO A 235 7.38 1.08 -23.27
N ARG A 236 7.25 0.87 -21.97
CA ARG A 236 6.57 1.81 -21.08
C ARG A 236 7.56 2.72 -20.40
N LYS A 237 7.16 3.98 -20.19
CA LYS A 237 7.97 4.91 -19.38
C LYS A 237 7.86 4.47 -17.92
N PRO A 238 8.99 4.34 -17.20
CA PRO A 238 8.94 3.95 -15.80
C PRO A 238 8.22 5.02 -14.94
N ARG A 239 7.45 4.57 -13.98
CA ARG A 239 6.81 5.40 -12.96
C ARG A 239 7.13 4.79 -11.61
N VAL A 240 7.88 5.51 -10.77
CA VAL A 240 8.32 5.01 -9.45
C VAL A 240 7.51 5.56 -8.30
N PHE A 241 6.68 6.57 -8.52
CA PHE A 241 5.76 7.09 -7.52
C PHE A 241 4.50 7.69 -8.16
N ALA A 242 3.44 7.80 -7.36
CA ALA A 242 2.18 8.40 -7.74
C ALA A 242 1.69 9.36 -6.65
N GLN A 243 1.02 10.44 -7.06
CA GLN A 243 0.34 11.39 -6.18
C GLN A 243 -1.11 11.52 -6.64
N ASP A 244 -2.03 11.65 -5.71
CA ASP A 244 -3.46 11.88 -5.97
C ASP A 244 -4.07 10.91 -7.01
N VAL A 245 -3.84 9.60 -6.80
CA VAL A 245 -4.24 8.55 -7.74
C VAL A 245 -5.53 7.89 -7.26
N THR A 246 -6.50 7.73 -8.16
CA THR A 246 -7.67 6.89 -7.87
C THR A 246 -7.28 5.41 -7.83
N PRO A 247 -8.00 4.55 -7.09
CA PRO A 247 -7.71 3.11 -7.03
C PRO A 247 -7.64 2.44 -8.41
N GLU A 248 -8.51 2.83 -9.34
CA GLU A 248 -8.56 2.30 -10.70
C GLU A 248 -7.30 2.67 -11.48
N HIS A 249 -6.86 3.93 -11.38
CA HIS A 249 -5.65 4.40 -12.06
C HIS A 249 -4.40 3.78 -11.43
N LEU A 250 -4.37 3.61 -10.09
CA LEU A 250 -3.29 2.91 -9.40
C LEU A 250 -3.17 1.46 -9.89
N GLY A 251 -4.30 0.75 -10.03
CA GLY A 251 -4.32 -0.61 -10.60
C GLY A 251 -3.70 -0.68 -11.99
N THR A 252 -4.02 0.28 -12.87
CA THR A 252 -3.42 0.38 -14.21
C THR A 252 -1.92 0.66 -14.13
N MET A 253 -1.50 1.60 -13.28
CA MET A 253 -0.07 1.92 -13.10
C MET A 253 0.73 0.73 -12.59
N LEU A 254 0.19 -0.04 -11.65
CA LEU A 254 0.84 -1.25 -11.14
C LEU A 254 0.93 -2.35 -12.21
N ALA A 255 -0.12 -2.54 -13.00
CA ALA A 255 -0.08 -3.48 -14.13
C ALA A 255 0.94 -3.07 -15.20
N ASP A 256 1.18 -1.76 -15.36
CA ASP A 256 2.10 -1.21 -16.34
C ASP A 256 3.57 -1.22 -15.91
N ASN A 257 3.85 -1.18 -14.60
CA ASN A 257 5.19 -0.97 -14.03
C ASN A 257 5.57 -2.00 -12.95
N GLY A 258 4.69 -2.92 -12.62
CA GLY A 258 4.89 -3.96 -11.60
C GLY A 258 5.64 -5.19 -12.08
#